data_f5a5f7f60b95204d82bae67102773fb7
#
_entry.id   f5a5f7f60b95204d82bae67102773fb7
#
_cell.length_a   1.000
_cell.length_b   1.000
_cell.length_c   1.000
_cell.angle_alpha   90.00
_cell.angle_beta   90.00
_cell.angle_gamma   90.00
#
_symmetry.space_group_name_H-M   'P 1'
#
loop_
_entity.id
_entity.type
_entity.pdbx_description
1 polymer ?
#
loop_
_entity_poly.entity_id
_entity_poly.type
_entity_poly.pdbx_seq_one_letter_code
_entity_poly.pdbx_strand_id
1 'polypeptide(L)'
;MASGTDATPARTVSLWTTGPRLVPVGRTRITVTGTPVGEVDLALVTPHGTRRTEALPLLLAHDGPEYARRAHLLRVLHDAHLAGRVPAMRVALLRPGPRNARYAANAHYAEALTEHVLPTVLTAYRTAGRPTIMGASLGGLAALQAEWLRPGTFAGLFLQSGSFFRRRIDGEESFEHWDRVTTFVSQVSRARRRRSHARIVLTCGSAEGNLRNNHLMARTLERQGHDVDFAVVPGRHDWPSWHRAFDPHLLDLLAVTTPTTPTTPSTPSTPTGHASSGVATDGAPPARIALVDRATGP
;
A
#
# COMPACT_ATOMS: atom_id res chain seq x y z
N MET A 1 -44.78 11.25 -31.41
CA MET A 1 -43.63 10.44 -31.78
C MET A 1 -42.44 10.96 -31.03
N ALA A 2 -42.11 10.34 -29.92
CA ALA A 2 -40.95 10.70 -29.14
C ALA A 2 -39.88 9.62 -29.35
N SER A 3 -38.79 9.98 -29.99
CA SER A 3 -37.62 9.13 -30.21
C SER A 3 -36.82 9.07 -28.94
N GLY A 4 -36.91 7.96 -28.19
CA GLY A 4 -36.02 7.68 -27.06
C GLY A 4 -34.65 7.32 -27.60
N THR A 5 -33.65 8.12 -27.24
CA THR A 5 -32.24 7.76 -27.41
C THR A 5 -31.84 6.80 -26.30
N ASP A 6 -31.73 5.53 -26.69
CA ASP A 6 -31.24 4.46 -25.87
C ASP A 6 -29.73 4.63 -25.69
N ALA A 7 -29.32 5.23 -24.56
CA ALA A 7 -27.93 5.36 -24.18
C ALA A 7 -27.46 4.03 -23.59
N THR A 8 -26.87 3.17 -24.43
CA THR A 8 -26.19 1.95 -23.98
C THR A 8 -25.13 2.31 -22.93
N PRO A 9 -25.20 1.77 -21.69
CA PRO A 9 -24.18 2.05 -20.69
C PRO A 9 -22.82 1.52 -21.16
N ALA A 10 -21.81 2.37 -21.16
CA ALA A 10 -20.44 2.01 -21.48
C ALA A 10 -20.02 0.82 -20.59
N ARG A 11 -19.72 -0.32 -21.19
CA ARG A 11 -19.21 -1.51 -20.47
C ARG A 11 -17.91 -1.11 -19.77
N THR A 12 -17.99 -0.92 -18.45
CA THR A 12 -16.81 -0.69 -17.61
C THR A 12 -15.97 -1.96 -17.63
N VAL A 13 -14.80 -1.88 -18.23
CA VAL A 13 -13.85 -2.99 -18.28
C VAL A 13 -13.31 -3.24 -16.87
N SER A 14 -13.38 -4.47 -16.40
CA SER A 14 -12.85 -4.89 -15.11
C SER A 14 -11.33 -4.66 -15.04
N LEU A 15 -10.88 -3.83 -14.12
CA LEU A 15 -9.48 -3.33 -14.06
C LEU A 15 -8.55 -4.21 -13.21
N TRP A 16 -9.08 -5.17 -12.41
CA TRP A 16 -8.33 -5.79 -11.33
C TRP A 16 -8.45 -7.31 -11.21
N THR A 17 -9.06 -8.02 -12.13
CA THR A 17 -9.37 -9.44 -11.93
C THR A 17 -8.13 -10.33 -11.94
N THR A 18 -8.06 -11.26 -10.98
CA THR A 18 -7.11 -12.37 -10.92
C THR A 18 -7.84 -13.73 -11.03
N GLY A 19 -9.06 -13.76 -11.54
CA GLY A 19 -9.84 -14.99 -11.77
C GLY A 19 -9.62 -15.58 -13.16
N PRO A 20 -10.28 -16.69 -13.52
CA PRO A 20 -10.13 -17.36 -14.83
C PRO A 20 -10.56 -16.49 -16.02
N ARG A 21 -11.12 -15.32 -15.79
CA ARG A 21 -11.30 -14.26 -16.80
C ARG A 21 -10.27 -13.18 -16.53
N LEU A 22 -9.12 -13.31 -17.17
CA LEU A 22 -8.06 -12.31 -17.16
C LEU A 22 -8.57 -11.02 -17.79
N VAL A 23 -8.83 -10.02 -16.97
CA VAL A 23 -8.88 -8.65 -17.47
C VAL A 23 -7.45 -8.14 -17.52
N PRO A 24 -7.03 -7.56 -18.66
CA PRO A 24 -5.68 -7.05 -18.78
C PRO A 24 -5.46 -5.90 -17.80
N VAL A 25 -4.70 -6.17 -16.74
CA VAL A 25 -4.10 -5.14 -15.90
C VAL A 25 -2.67 -4.93 -16.38
N GLY A 26 -2.23 -3.69 -16.51
CA GLY A 26 -0.83 -3.40 -16.71
C GLY A 26 -0.05 -3.87 -15.48
N ARG A 27 0.94 -4.75 -15.68
CA ARG A 27 1.89 -5.14 -14.63
C ARG A 27 3.28 -4.74 -15.07
N THR A 28 3.94 -3.93 -14.27
CA THR A 28 5.34 -3.57 -14.47
C THR A 28 6.16 -4.15 -13.32
N ARG A 29 7.15 -4.98 -13.63
CA ARG A 29 8.15 -5.40 -12.63
C ARG A 29 9.15 -4.27 -12.46
N ILE A 30 9.42 -3.92 -11.22
CA ILE A 30 10.43 -2.93 -10.84
C ILE A 30 11.39 -3.60 -9.87
N THR A 31 12.67 -3.54 -10.18
CA THR A 31 13.76 -3.92 -9.27
C THR A 31 14.51 -2.66 -8.89
N VAL A 32 14.53 -2.35 -7.62
CA VAL A 32 15.26 -1.20 -7.08
C VAL A 32 16.59 -1.70 -6.52
N THR A 33 17.68 -1.24 -7.11
CA THR A 33 19.05 -1.61 -6.73
C THR A 33 19.70 -0.51 -5.88
N GLY A 34 20.84 -0.81 -5.26
CA GLY A 34 21.59 0.17 -4.47
C GLY A 34 20.92 0.54 -3.15
N THR A 35 20.00 -0.29 -2.65
CA THR A 35 19.37 -0.07 -1.35
C THR A 35 20.20 -0.66 -0.21
N PRO A 36 20.04 -0.17 1.04
CA PRO A 36 20.76 -0.71 2.21
C PRO A 36 20.51 -2.19 2.51
N VAL A 37 19.50 -2.80 1.87
CA VAL A 37 19.14 -4.22 2.04
C VAL A 37 19.31 -5.03 0.75
N GLY A 38 20.11 -4.52 -0.20
CA GLY A 38 20.27 -5.10 -1.53
C GLY A 38 19.10 -4.78 -2.45
N GLU A 39 18.82 -5.64 -3.41
CA GLU A 39 17.74 -5.41 -4.36
C GLU A 39 16.36 -5.58 -3.72
N VAL A 40 15.44 -4.68 -4.04
CA VAL A 40 14.04 -4.78 -3.65
C VAL A 40 13.17 -4.89 -4.90
N ASP A 41 12.50 -6.03 -5.03
CA ASP A 41 11.60 -6.32 -6.13
C ASP A 41 10.15 -5.97 -5.79
N LEU A 42 9.43 -5.42 -6.76
CA LEU A 42 7.98 -5.24 -6.68
C LEU A 42 7.32 -5.44 -8.05
N ALA A 43 6.03 -5.74 -8.03
CA ALA A 43 5.18 -5.64 -9.20
C ALA A 43 4.21 -4.47 -9.02
N LEU A 44 4.32 -3.45 -9.85
CA LEU A 44 3.33 -2.38 -9.88
C LEU A 44 2.18 -2.80 -10.77
N VAL A 45 1.00 -2.92 -10.18
CA VAL A 45 -0.27 -3.19 -10.87
C VAL A 45 -0.97 -1.87 -11.13
N THR A 46 -1.32 -1.64 -12.37
CA THR A 46 -1.96 -0.40 -12.83
C THR A 46 -3.29 -0.75 -13.51
N PRO A 47 -4.37 0.02 -13.29
CA PRO A 47 -5.62 -0.14 -14.01
C PRO A 47 -5.38 -0.10 -15.52
N HIS A 48 -6.07 -0.98 -16.28
CA HIS A 48 -5.93 -1.01 -17.73
C HIS A 48 -6.32 0.33 -18.36
N GLY A 49 -5.59 0.75 -19.38
CA GLY A 49 -5.86 2.00 -20.09
C GLY A 49 -5.37 3.26 -19.38
N THR A 50 -4.86 3.18 -18.14
CA THR A 50 -4.32 4.35 -17.44
C THR A 50 -2.88 4.67 -17.87
N ARG A 51 -2.59 5.97 -18.00
CA ARG A 51 -1.25 6.46 -18.35
C ARG A 51 -0.38 6.62 -17.09
N ARG A 52 0.94 6.58 -17.24
CA ARG A 52 1.88 6.86 -16.13
C ARG A 52 1.72 8.27 -15.58
N THR A 53 1.34 9.21 -16.41
CA THR A 53 1.10 10.62 -16.07
C THR A 53 -0.24 10.89 -15.38
N GLU A 54 -1.14 9.90 -15.37
CA GLU A 54 -2.40 10.00 -14.67
C GLU A 54 -2.20 9.87 -13.16
N ALA A 55 -2.68 10.86 -12.41
CA ALA A 55 -2.53 10.87 -10.95
C ALA A 55 -3.54 9.90 -10.32
N LEU A 56 -3.06 8.72 -9.91
CA LEU A 56 -3.85 7.73 -9.19
C LEU A 56 -3.31 7.51 -7.78
N PRO A 57 -4.17 7.21 -6.78
CA PRO A 57 -3.72 6.77 -5.47
C PRO A 57 -2.80 5.54 -5.56
N LEU A 58 -1.90 5.40 -4.59
CA LEU A 58 -0.96 4.29 -4.51
C LEU A 58 -1.13 3.53 -3.19
N LEU A 59 -1.35 2.22 -3.30
CA LEU A 59 -1.30 1.29 -2.18
C LEU A 59 -0.02 0.45 -2.28
N LEU A 60 0.80 0.44 -1.21
CA LEU A 60 1.92 -0.48 -1.08
C LEU A 60 1.49 -1.68 -0.23
N ALA A 61 1.74 -2.90 -0.68
CA ALA A 61 1.42 -4.11 0.07
C ALA A 61 2.71 -4.91 0.32
N HIS A 62 3.11 -5.05 1.60
CA HIS A 62 4.08 -6.06 2.02
C HIS A 62 3.53 -7.46 1.72
N ASP A 63 4.39 -8.44 1.44
CA ASP A 63 3.96 -9.77 0.98
C ASP A 63 2.94 -9.68 -0.18
N GLY A 64 3.15 -8.71 -1.08
CA GLY A 64 2.18 -8.33 -2.12
C GLY A 64 1.72 -9.47 -3.03
N PRO A 65 2.63 -10.34 -3.54
CA PRO A 65 2.23 -11.51 -4.34
C PRO A 65 1.28 -12.44 -3.58
N GLU A 66 1.49 -12.64 -2.28
CA GLU A 66 0.66 -13.47 -1.41
C GLU A 66 -0.70 -12.81 -1.17
N TYR A 67 -0.73 -11.52 -0.90
CA TYR A 67 -1.99 -10.76 -0.81
C TYR A 67 -2.82 -10.85 -2.09
N ALA A 68 -2.19 -10.71 -3.25
CA ALA A 68 -2.89 -10.82 -4.52
C ALA A 68 -3.45 -12.22 -4.75
N ARG A 69 -2.68 -13.28 -4.41
CA ARG A 69 -3.04 -14.68 -4.68
C ARG A 69 -3.95 -15.29 -3.61
N ARG A 70 -3.63 -15.10 -2.32
CA ARG A 70 -4.27 -15.80 -1.19
C ARG A 70 -5.39 -15.00 -0.54
N ALA A 71 -5.29 -13.67 -0.53
CA ALA A 71 -6.30 -12.78 0.01
C ALA A 71 -7.11 -12.06 -1.07
N HIS A 72 -6.86 -12.35 -2.36
CA HIS A 72 -7.59 -11.76 -3.49
C HIS A 72 -7.64 -10.23 -3.49
N LEU A 73 -6.58 -9.56 -2.97
CA LEU A 73 -6.54 -8.11 -2.78
C LEU A 73 -6.96 -7.33 -4.02
N LEU A 74 -6.41 -7.68 -5.19
CA LEU A 74 -6.69 -6.96 -6.43
C LEU A 74 -8.16 -7.08 -6.86
N ARG A 75 -8.80 -8.22 -6.59
CA ARG A 75 -10.21 -8.42 -6.87
C ARG A 75 -11.09 -7.59 -5.95
N VAL A 76 -10.80 -7.60 -4.65
CA VAL A 76 -11.55 -6.79 -3.67
C VAL A 76 -11.49 -5.31 -4.03
N LEU A 77 -10.30 -4.80 -4.37
CA LEU A 77 -10.13 -3.40 -4.78
C LEU A 77 -10.88 -3.08 -6.07
N HIS A 78 -10.89 -4.01 -7.02
CA HIS A 78 -11.65 -3.87 -8.26
C HIS A 78 -13.15 -3.80 -8.01
N ASP A 79 -13.70 -4.77 -7.28
CA ASP A 79 -15.13 -4.84 -6.99
C ASP A 79 -15.57 -3.60 -6.19
N ALA A 80 -14.75 -3.14 -5.24
CA ALA A 80 -15.00 -1.91 -4.49
C ALA A 80 -14.95 -0.65 -5.36
N HIS A 81 -14.04 -0.61 -6.35
CA HIS A 81 -13.98 0.49 -7.31
C HIS A 81 -15.24 0.53 -8.19
N LEU A 82 -15.68 -0.60 -8.72
CA LEU A 82 -16.92 -0.68 -9.51
C LEU A 82 -18.16 -0.28 -8.70
N ALA A 83 -18.15 -0.57 -7.40
CA ALA A 83 -19.20 -0.15 -6.47
C ALA A 83 -19.08 1.33 -6.03
N GLY A 84 -18.09 2.08 -6.53
CA GLY A 84 -17.87 3.49 -6.19
C GLY A 84 -17.35 3.74 -4.76
N ARG A 85 -16.90 2.69 -4.05
CA ARG A 85 -16.43 2.80 -2.65
C ARG A 85 -15.01 3.33 -2.54
N VAL A 86 -14.17 3.03 -3.53
CA VAL A 86 -12.78 3.52 -3.60
C VAL A 86 -12.46 3.97 -5.03
N PRO A 87 -11.55 4.94 -5.24
CA PRO A 87 -11.11 5.29 -6.58
C PRO A 87 -10.28 4.17 -7.22
N ALA A 88 -10.13 4.21 -8.54
CA ALA A 88 -9.11 3.41 -9.22
C ALA A 88 -7.74 3.76 -8.66
N MET A 89 -6.88 2.77 -8.42
CA MET A 89 -5.58 2.98 -7.79
C MET A 89 -4.49 2.09 -8.37
N ARG A 90 -3.24 2.49 -8.16
CA ARG A 90 -2.07 1.62 -8.38
C ARG A 90 -1.78 0.82 -7.13
N VAL A 91 -1.33 -0.43 -7.32
CA VAL A 91 -0.94 -1.31 -6.21
C VAL A 91 0.50 -1.78 -6.42
N ALA A 92 1.39 -1.39 -5.52
CA ALA A 92 2.76 -1.87 -5.48
C ALA A 92 2.81 -3.15 -4.62
N LEU A 93 2.91 -4.31 -5.27
CA LEU A 93 3.03 -5.61 -4.63
C LEU A 93 4.51 -5.87 -4.31
N LEU A 94 4.93 -5.52 -3.10
CA LEU A 94 6.31 -5.70 -2.63
C LEU A 94 6.62 -7.19 -2.43
N ARG A 95 7.74 -7.65 -3.01
CA ARG A 95 8.25 -8.99 -2.74
C ARG A 95 9.06 -8.98 -1.45
N PRO A 96 8.83 -9.93 -0.52
CA PRO A 96 9.48 -9.89 0.79
C PRO A 96 11.00 -10.09 0.72
N GLY A 97 11.52 -10.86 -0.25
CA GLY A 97 12.90 -11.30 -0.26
C GLY A 97 13.24 -12.12 1.00
N PRO A 98 14.35 -11.84 1.69
CA PRO A 98 14.64 -12.40 3.03
C PRO A 98 13.70 -11.80 4.08
N ARG A 99 12.47 -12.32 4.15
CA ARG A 99 11.33 -11.73 4.85
C ARG A 99 11.62 -11.38 6.30
N ASN A 100 12.11 -12.32 7.09
CA ASN A 100 12.38 -12.09 8.51
C ASN A 100 13.47 -11.04 8.70
N ALA A 101 14.56 -11.13 7.93
CA ALA A 101 15.66 -10.18 8.01
C ALA A 101 15.21 -8.74 7.65
N ARG A 102 14.28 -8.58 6.71
CA ARG A 102 13.78 -7.27 6.28
C ARG A 102 12.69 -6.74 7.20
N TYR A 103 11.68 -7.55 7.54
CA TYR A 103 10.46 -7.07 8.18
C TYR A 103 10.53 -7.01 9.71
N ALA A 104 11.44 -7.78 10.34
CA ALA A 104 11.56 -7.79 11.80
C ALA A 104 12.27 -6.53 12.32
N ALA A 105 11.59 -5.40 12.24
CA ALA A 105 12.03 -4.09 12.73
C ALA A 105 13.42 -3.68 12.20
N ASN A 106 13.67 -3.87 10.91
CA ASN A 106 14.94 -3.51 10.27
C ASN A 106 14.89 -2.05 9.76
N ALA A 107 15.67 -1.16 10.38
CA ALA A 107 15.73 0.25 10.00
C ALA A 107 16.25 0.46 8.56
N HIS A 108 17.20 -0.37 8.11
CA HIS A 108 17.69 -0.31 6.72
C HIS A 108 16.64 -0.72 5.70
N TYR A 109 15.71 -1.63 6.07
CA TYR A 109 14.59 -1.94 5.20
C TYR A 109 13.58 -0.77 5.14
N ALA A 110 13.31 -0.13 6.27
CA ALA A 110 12.46 1.06 6.30
C ALA A 110 13.05 2.19 5.44
N GLU A 111 14.36 2.42 5.51
CA GLU A 111 15.10 3.35 4.67
C GLU A 111 15.00 2.96 3.18
N ALA A 112 15.30 1.69 2.86
CA ALA A 112 15.18 1.18 1.49
C ALA A 112 13.78 1.43 0.91
N LEU A 113 12.74 1.21 1.70
CA LEU A 113 11.35 1.41 1.29
C LEU A 113 11.03 2.88 1.05
N THR A 114 11.42 3.76 1.98
CA THR A 114 10.99 5.17 1.97
C THR A 114 11.90 6.08 1.14
N GLU A 115 13.18 5.77 1.02
CA GLU A 115 14.17 6.61 0.35
C GLU A 115 14.61 6.08 -1.01
N HIS A 116 14.32 4.81 -1.33
CA HIS A 116 14.68 4.22 -2.61
C HIS A 116 13.46 3.69 -3.38
N VAL A 117 12.68 2.79 -2.79
CA VAL A 117 11.55 2.14 -3.49
C VAL A 117 10.45 3.14 -3.81
N LEU A 118 10.00 3.87 -2.80
CA LEU A 118 8.91 4.83 -2.97
C LEU A 118 9.28 5.95 -3.94
N PRO A 119 10.44 6.64 -3.83
CA PRO A 119 10.85 7.64 -4.83
C PRO A 119 10.96 7.08 -6.24
N THR A 120 11.46 5.85 -6.42
CA THR A 120 11.52 5.20 -7.75
C THR A 120 10.11 5.05 -8.37
N VAL A 121 9.14 4.61 -7.58
CA VAL A 121 7.74 4.49 -8.05
C VAL A 121 7.13 5.86 -8.35
N LEU A 122 7.34 6.85 -7.47
CA LEU A 122 6.78 8.21 -7.62
C LEU A 122 7.38 8.98 -8.79
N THR A 123 8.64 8.73 -9.13
CA THR A 123 9.28 9.32 -10.31
C THR A 123 8.75 8.69 -11.60
N ALA A 124 8.50 7.39 -11.60
CA ALA A 124 8.03 6.67 -12.79
C ALA A 124 6.52 6.82 -13.04
N TYR A 125 5.72 7.08 -12.00
CA TYR A 125 4.27 7.14 -12.06
C TYR A 125 3.72 8.28 -11.21
N ARG A 126 2.92 9.15 -11.80
CA ARG A 126 2.27 10.23 -11.06
C ARG A 126 1.23 9.67 -10.09
N THR A 127 1.32 10.03 -8.81
CA THR A 127 0.39 9.58 -7.76
C THR A 127 -0.49 10.73 -7.26
N ALA A 128 -1.67 10.37 -6.77
CA ALA A 128 -2.60 11.29 -6.11
C ALA A 128 -2.41 11.17 -4.59
N GLY A 129 -1.91 12.22 -3.97
CA GLY A 129 -1.67 12.25 -2.53
C GLY A 129 -0.53 11.36 -2.06
N ARG A 130 -0.42 11.23 -0.74
CA ARG A 130 0.53 10.31 -0.10
C ARG A 130 0.01 8.88 -0.18
N PRO A 131 0.90 7.88 -0.37
CA PRO A 131 0.47 6.48 -0.47
C PRO A 131 -0.10 5.94 0.85
N THR A 132 -0.87 4.87 0.75
CA THR A 132 -1.22 3.99 1.87
C THR A 132 -0.33 2.76 1.84
N ILE A 133 0.05 2.25 3.02
CA ILE A 133 0.83 1.01 3.15
C ILE A 133 0.08 -0.02 3.98
N MET A 134 0.20 -1.30 3.59
CA MET A 134 -0.41 -2.40 4.31
C MET A 134 0.54 -3.59 4.51
N GLY A 135 0.25 -4.39 5.53
CA GLY A 135 0.95 -5.64 5.76
C GLY A 135 0.36 -6.44 6.93
N ALA A 136 0.68 -7.73 6.95
CA ALA A 136 0.28 -8.64 8.02
C ALA A 136 1.49 -9.15 8.80
N SER A 137 1.29 -9.43 10.09
CA SER A 137 2.32 -10.00 10.96
C SER A 137 3.59 -9.12 10.99
N LEU A 138 4.75 -9.65 10.63
CA LEU A 138 5.97 -8.85 10.45
C LEU A 138 5.83 -7.75 9.38
N GLY A 139 5.00 -7.98 8.34
CA GLY A 139 4.70 -6.95 7.33
C GLY A 139 3.94 -5.76 7.92
N GLY A 140 3.04 -5.98 8.88
CA GLY A 140 2.37 -4.92 9.64
C GLY A 140 3.33 -4.15 10.55
N LEU A 141 4.25 -4.86 11.20
CA LEU A 141 5.33 -4.26 11.99
C LEU A 141 6.24 -3.37 11.12
N ALA A 142 6.64 -3.87 9.94
CA ALA A 142 7.49 -3.12 9.00
C ALA A 142 6.80 -1.86 8.45
N ALA A 143 5.50 -1.94 8.18
CA ALA A 143 4.70 -0.77 7.75
C ALA A 143 4.66 0.31 8.85
N LEU A 144 4.41 -0.08 10.10
CA LEU A 144 4.46 0.85 11.23
C LEU A 144 5.86 1.44 11.39
N GLN A 145 6.92 0.63 11.26
CA GLN A 145 8.30 1.09 11.42
C GLN A 145 8.67 2.11 10.33
N ALA A 146 8.29 1.88 9.08
CA ALA A 146 8.58 2.80 7.99
C ALA A 146 8.00 4.20 8.26
N GLU A 147 6.73 4.30 8.64
CA GLU A 147 6.12 5.57 9.01
C GLU A 147 6.69 6.14 10.32
N TRP A 148 7.05 5.29 11.28
CA TRP A 148 7.64 5.72 12.54
C TRP A 148 9.01 6.38 12.35
N LEU A 149 9.85 5.84 11.47
CA LEU A 149 11.18 6.38 11.18
C LEU A 149 11.16 7.54 10.20
N ARG A 150 10.17 7.58 9.30
CA ARG A 150 9.95 8.66 8.31
C ARG A 150 8.52 9.17 8.39
N PRO A 151 8.19 9.96 9.45
CA PRO A 151 6.84 10.45 9.67
C PRO A 151 6.34 11.32 8.52
N GLY A 152 5.10 11.08 8.09
CA GLY A 152 4.47 11.82 6.99
C GLY A 152 4.70 11.20 5.61
N THR A 153 5.35 10.04 5.52
CA THR A 153 5.52 9.31 4.27
C THR A 153 4.19 8.77 3.76
N PHE A 154 3.37 8.21 4.65
CA PHE A 154 2.11 7.58 4.28
C PHE A 154 0.89 8.39 4.75
N ALA A 155 -0.22 8.32 3.98
CA ALA A 155 -1.51 8.86 4.39
C ALA A 155 -2.25 7.89 5.31
N GLY A 156 -2.09 6.59 5.08
CA GLY A 156 -2.75 5.52 5.82
C GLY A 156 -1.86 4.30 6.04
N LEU A 157 -2.08 3.62 7.17
CA LEU A 157 -1.47 2.35 7.52
C LEU A 157 -2.57 1.32 7.78
N PHE A 158 -2.56 0.19 7.08
CA PHE A 158 -3.41 -0.95 7.35
C PHE A 158 -2.59 -2.11 7.90
N LEU A 159 -2.69 -2.34 9.21
CA LEU A 159 -1.83 -3.23 9.98
C LEU A 159 -2.63 -4.45 10.45
N GLN A 160 -2.42 -5.60 9.83
CA GLN A 160 -3.16 -6.82 10.15
C GLN A 160 -2.33 -7.73 11.05
N SER A 161 -2.87 -8.08 12.23
CA SER A 161 -2.23 -9.08 13.11
C SER A 161 -0.74 -8.80 13.37
N GLY A 162 -0.39 -7.53 13.57
CA GLY A 162 1.01 -7.08 13.61
C GLY A 162 1.84 -7.77 14.68
N SER A 163 3.10 -8.05 14.37
CA SER A 163 4.07 -8.68 15.30
C SER A 163 4.54 -7.69 16.36
N PHE A 164 3.63 -7.19 17.19
CA PHE A 164 3.90 -6.18 18.23
C PHE A 164 4.30 -6.79 19.56
N PHE A 165 5.20 -7.75 19.53
CA PHE A 165 5.64 -8.51 20.70
C PHE A 165 6.38 -7.65 21.74
N ARG A 166 6.19 -8.01 23.01
CA ARG A 166 6.74 -7.30 24.17
C ARG A 166 7.42 -8.30 25.12
N ARG A 167 8.68 -8.07 25.47
CA ARG A 167 9.46 -8.95 26.37
C ARG A 167 8.72 -9.31 27.66
N ARG A 168 7.94 -8.37 28.24
CA ARG A 168 7.23 -8.59 29.51
C ARG A 168 6.00 -9.49 29.39
N ILE A 169 5.48 -9.71 28.19
CA ILE A 169 4.26 -10.48 27.93
C ILE A 169 4.62 -11.78 27.24
N ASP A 170 5.56 -11.72 26.31
CA ASP A 170 5.90 -12.80 25.39
C ASP A 170 7.34 -13.29 25.68
N GLY A 171 7.75 -13.34 26.95
CA GLY A 171 9.13 -13.63 27.36
C GLY A 171 9.62 -15.04 27.00
N GLU A 172 8.69 -15.97 26.75
CA GLU A 172 8.99 -17.34 26.33
C GLU A 172 9.08 -17.48 24.81
N GLU A 173 8.65 -16.45 24.06
CA GLU A 173 8.76 -16.43 22.62
C GLU A 173 10.20 -16.19 22.17
N SER A 174 10.64 -16.96 21.19
CA SER A 174 11.96 -16.80 20.57
C SER A 174 11.87 -17.08 19.09
N PHE A 175 12.24 -16.11 18.28
CA PHE A 175 12.36 -16.24 16.82
C PHE A 175 13.49 -15.33 16.31
N GLU A 176 13.87 -15.56 15.07
CA GLU A 176 14.91 -14.75 14.43
C GLU A 176 14.61 -13.26 14.51
N HIS A 177 15.58 -12.48 15.02
CA HIS A 177 15.48 -11.03 15.22
C HIS A 177 14.49 -10.57 16.32
N TRP A 178 14.14 -11.43 17.26
CA TRP A 178 13.30 -11.11 18.41
C TRP A 178 13.67 -9.79 19.10
N ASP A 179 14.96 -9.59 19.33
CA ASP A 179 15.46 -8.40 20.03
C ASP A 179 15.17 -7.11 19.28
N ARG A 180 15.27 -7.11 17.94
CA ARG A 180 14.94 -5.93 17.13
C ARG A 180 13.45 -5.60 17.24
N VAL A 181 12.59 -6.60 17.12
CA VAL A 181 11.13 -6.45 17.21
C VAL A 181 10.73 -5.87 18.56
N THR A 182 11.16 -6.49 19.66
CA THR A 182 10.78 -6.06 21.01
C THR A 182 11.39 -4.72 21.40
N THR A 183 12.58 -4.39 20.89
CA THR A 183 13.21 -3.07 21.08
C THR A 183 12.40 -2.00 20.36
N PHE A 184 12.04 -2.19 19.12
CA PHE A 184 11.23 -1.23 18.37
C PHE A 184 9.84 -1.04 19.01
N VAL A 185 9.15 -2.12 19.35
CA VAL A 185 7.85 -2.06 20.05
C VAL A 185 7.97 -1.32 21.38
N SER A 186 9.08 -1.50 22.11
CA SER A 186 9.36 -0.77 23.34
C SER A 186 9.59 0.72 23.08
N GLN A 187 10.31 1.09 22.01
CA GLN A 187 10.52 2.50 21.61
C GLN A 187 9.19 3.18 21.29
N VAL A 188 8.32 2.53 20.47
CA VAL A 188 6.97 3.02 20.19
C VAL A 188 6.19 3.19 21.49
N SER A 189 6.24 2.21 22.40
CA SER A 189 5.46 2.21 23.64
C SER A 189 5.87 3.30 24.62
N ARG A 190 7.12 3.76 24.59
CA ARG A 190 7.66 4.81 25.48
C ARG A 190 7.47 6.22 24.92
N ALA A 191 7.15 6.37 23.66
CA ALA A 191 6.92 7.69 23.06
C ALA A 191 5.69 8.34 23.72
N ARG A 192 5.79 9.65 23.95
CA ARG A 192 4.74 10.41 24.64
C ARG A 192 3.77 11.13 23.73
N ARG A 193 4.14 11.32 22.47
CA ARG A 193 3.36 12.06 21.47
C ARG A 193 3.38 11.35 20.14
N ARG A 194 2.34 11.58 19.31
CA ARG A 194 2.31 11.11 17.94
C ARG A 194 3.49 11.66 17.14
N ARG A 195 4.02 10.82 16.27
CA ARG A 195 5.07 11.20 15.33
C ARG A 195 4.54 11.41 13.92
N SER A 196 3.34 10.95 13.63
CA SER A 196 2.75 10.96 12.30
C SER A 196 1.28 11.38 12.34
N HIS A 197 0.79 11.89 11.21
CA HIS A 197 -0.62 12.18 10.96
C HIS A 197 -1.28 11.14 10.03
N ALA A 198 -0.63 10.02 9.78
CA ALA A 198 -1.24 8.93 9.05
C ALA A 198 -2.43 8.36 9.85
N ARG A 199 -3.52 8.04 9.15
CA ARG A 199 -4.60 7.26 9.75
C ARG A 199 -4.16 5.81 9.88
N ILE A 200 -4.36 5.21 11.04
CA ILE A 200 -3.89 3.86 11.33
C ILE A 200 -5.08 2.97 11.60
N VAL A 201 -5.23 1.92 10.81
CA VAL A 201 -6.23 0.87 11.05
C VAL A 201 -5.50 -0.41 11.38
N LEU A 202 -5.77 -0.94 12.59
CA LEU A 202 -5.27 -2.25 13.01
C LEU A 202 -6.43 -3.25 13.01
N THR A 203 -6.16 -4.45 12.52
CA THR A 203 -7.09 -5.57 12.65
C THR A 203 -6.37 -6.79 13.20
N CYS A 204 -7.08 -7.64 13.97
CA CYS A 204 -6.53 -8.90 14.48
C CYS A 204 -7.62 -9.94 14.59
N GLY A 205 -7.30 -11.20 14.33
CA GLY A 205 -8.22 -12.31 14.45
C GLY A 205 -8.59 -12.58 15.92
N SER A 206 -9.86 -12.90 16.18
CA SER A 206 -10.38 -13.17 17.53
C SER A 206 -9.74 -14.38 18.21
N ALA A 207 -9.18 -15.31 17.44
CA ALA A 207 -8.54 -16.54 17.94
C ALA A 207 -7.01 -16.52 17.72
N GLU A 208 -6.39 -15.31 17.69
CA GLU A 208 -4.95 -15.15 17.57
C GLU A 208 -4.26 -14.98 18.92
N GLY A 209 -3.12 -15.64 19.11
CA GLY A 209 -2.29 -15.50 20.32
C GLY A 209 -1.77 -14.07 20.52
N ASN A 210 -1.51 -13.33 19.42
CA ASN A 210 -1.03 -11.95 19.46
C ASN A 210 -2.16 -10.88 19.51
N LEU A 211 -3.43 -11.26 19.71
CA LEU A 211 -4.54 -10.32 19.82
C LEU A 211 -4.30 -9.29 20.93
N ARG A 212 -3.81 -9.74 22.10
CA ARG A 212 -3.45 -8.86 23.21
C ARG A 212 -2.39 -7.82 22.81
N ASN A 213 -1.39 -8.23 22.05
CA ASN A 213 -0.31 -7.34 21.61
C ASN A 213 -0.80 -6.28 20.63
N ASN A 214 -1.69 -6.66 19.71
CA ASN A 214 -2.31 -5.74 18.77
C ASN A 214 -3.21 -4.72 19.49
N HIS A 215 -4.04 -5.16 20.43
CA HIS A 215 -4.85 -4.27 21.26
C HIS A 215 -3.98 -3.28 22.05
N LEU A 216 -2.89 -3.76 22.69
CA LEU A 216 -1.97 -2.90 23.43
C LEU A 216 -1.24 -1.91 22.54
N MET A 217 -0.94 -2.27 21.28
CA MET A 217 -0.34 -1.34 20.32
C MET A 217 -1.35 -0.26 19.91
N ALA A 218 -2.57 -0.63 19.57
CA ALA A 218 -3.64 0.33 19.25
C ALA A 218 -3.83 1.35 20.37
N ARG A 219 -4.02 0.89 21.60
CA ARG A 219 -4.13 1.74 22.81
C ARG A 219 -2.91 2.63 23.03
N THR A 220 -1.72 2.15 22.67
CA THR A 220 -0.49 2.93 22.78
C THR A 220 -0.51 4.09 21.81
N LEU A 221 -0.83 3.83 20.55
CA LEU A 221 -0.90 4.82 19.49
C LEU A 221 -2.02 5.85 19.73
N GLU A 222 -3.21 5.40 20.18
CA GLU A 222 -4.32 6.28 20.59
C GLU A 222 -3.89 7.28 21.69
N ARG A 223 -3.25 6.78 22.76
CA ARG A 223 -2.77 7.64 23.88
C ARG A 223 -1.71 8.64 23.43
N GLN A 224 -0.99 8.35 22.34
CA GLN A 224 -0.03 9.28 21.75
C GLN A 224 -0.70 10.33 20.86
N GLY A 225 -2.02 10.20 20.63
CA GLY A 225 -2.81 11.11 19.80
C GLY A 225 -2.79 10.77 18.31
N HIS A 226 -2.43 9.53 17.94
CA HIS A 226 -2.64 9.06 16.57
C HIS A 226 -4.14 8.84 16.29
N ASP A 227 -4.54 9.02 15.04
CA ASP A 227 -5.86 8.64 14.55
C ASP A 227 -5.87 7.13 14.27
N VAL A 228 -6.49 6.35 15.16
CA VAL A 228 -6.41 4.89 15.21
C VAL A 228 -7.79 4.26 15.27
N ASP A 229 -8.01 3.27 14.38
CA ASP A 229 -9.10 2.32 14.49
C ASP A 229 -8.54 0.93 14.80
N PHE A 230 -9.16 0.22 15.74
CA PHE A 230 -8.83 -1.17 16.04
C PHE A 230 -10.05 -2.06 15.95
N ALA A 231 -9.99 -3.08 15.10
CA ALA A 231 -11.06 -4.05 14.93
C ALA A 231 -10.59 -5.49 15.17
N VAL A 232 -11.39 -6.24 15.93
CA VAL A 232 -11.24 -7.69 16.08
C VAL A 232 -12.15 -8.36 15.07
N VAL A 233 -11.56 -9.14 14.17
CA VAL A 233 -12.28 -9.88 13.12
C VAL A 233 -12.39 -11.36 13.48
N PRO A 234 -13.46 -12.06 13.11
CA PRO A 234 -13.52 -13.52 13.32
C PRO A 234 -12.42 -14.25 12.59
N GLY A 235 -11.61 -15.05 13.29
CA GLY A 235 -10.59 -15.88 12.65
C GLY A 235 -9.27 -16.00 13.38
N ARG A 236 -8.28 -16.51 12.65
CA ARG A 236 -6.93 -16.85 13.14
C ARG A 236 -5.87 -16.06 12.39
N HIS A 237 -4.59 -16.37 12.66
CA HIS A 237 -3.42 -15.77 11.97
C HIS A 237 -3.25 -16.36 10.56
N ASP A 238 -4.21 -16.08 9.68
CA ASP A 238 -4.27 -16.69 8.35
C ASP A 238 -4.85 -15.76 7.27
N TRP A 239 -4.62 -16.13 6.02
CA TRP A 239 -5.07 -15.36 4.85
C TRP A 239 -6.60 -15.19 4.76
N PRO A 240 -7.45 -16.19 5.09
CA PRO A 240 -8.89 -16.02 5.13
C PRO A 240 -9.34 -14.95 6.13
N SER A 241 -8.71 -14.86 7.30
CA SER A 241 -8.99 -13.83 8.31
C SER A 241 -8.57 -12.45 7.82
N TRP A 242 -7.38 -12.35 7.22
CA TRP A 242 -6.89 -11.08 6.65
C TRP A 242 -7.73 -10.61 5.46
N HIS A 243 -8.22 -11.52 4.62
CA HIS A 243 -9.15 -11.19 3.55
C HIS A 243 -10.47 -10.59 4.08
N ARG A 244 -11.06 -11.21 5.11
CA ARG A 244 -12.31 -10.71 5.73
C ARG A 244 -12.19 -9.29 6.28
N ALA A 245 -10.99 -8.90 6.72
CA ALA A 245 -10.75 -7.57 7.25
C ALA A 245 -10.67 -6.47 6.17
N PHE A 246 -10.65 -6.81 4.89
CA PHE A 246 -10.61 -5.80 3.84
C PHE A 246 -11.91 -5.00 3.77
N ASP A 247 -13.03 -5.67 3.89
CA ASP A 247 -14.34 -5.02 3.95
C ASP A 247 -14.92 -5.14 5.37
N PRO A 248 -15.14 -4.02 6.08
CA PRO A 248 -15.01 -2.65 5.60
C PRO A 248 -13.62 -2.01 5.79
N HIS A 249 -12.76 -2.52 6.66
CA HIS A 249 -11.68 -1.79 7.31
C HIS A 249 -10.60 -1.23 6.35
N LEU A 250 -10.12 -2.02 5.37
CA LEU A 250 -9.19 -1.51 4.37
C LEU A 250 -9.89 -0.52 3.43
N LEU A 251 -11.11 -0.86 2.99
CA LEU A 251 -11.84 -0.03 2.03
C LEU A 251 -12.20 1.32 2.62
N ASP A 252 -12.61 1.39 3.88
CA ASP A 252 -12.91 2.64 4.57
C ASP A 252 -11.64 3.48 4.79
N LEU A 253 -10.51 2.84 5.14
CA LEU A 253 -9.22 3.53 5.20
C LEU A 253 -8.85 4.15 3.84
N LEU A 254 -8.97 3.38 2.75
CA LEU A 254 -8.65 3.87 1.42
C LEU A 254 -9.59 4.99 0.98
N ALA A 255 -10.88 4.91 1.30
CA ALA A 255 -11.86 5.94 0.97
C ALA A 255 -11.51 7.32 1.59
N VAL A 256 -10.99 7.32 2.82
CA VAL A 256 -10.66 8.58 3.53
C VAL A 256 -9.23 9.07 3.27
N THR A 257 -8.30 8.18 2.88
CA THR A 257 -6.89 8.55 2.65
C THR A 257 -6.57 8.85 1.19
N THR A 258 -7.46 8.52 0.28
CA THR A 258 -7.27 8.81 -1.14
C THR A 258 -7.99 10.11 -1.52
N PRO A 259 -7.30 11.06 -2.18
CA PRO A 259 -7.96 12.28 -2.64
C PRO A 259 -9.09 11.93 -3.62
N THR A 260 -10.28 12.44 -3.38
CA THR A 260 -11.35 12.45 -4.39
C THR A 260 -10.89 13.36 -5.52
N THR A 261 -10.57 12.79 -6.68
CA THR A 261 -10.34 13.60 -7.88
C THR A 261 -11.67 14.24 -8.26
N PRO A 262 -11.79 15.59 -8.29
CA PRO A 262 -12.99 16.20 -8.84
C PRO A 262 -13.09 15.73 -10.30
N THR A 263 -14.19 15.13 -10.67
CA THR A 263 -14.54 14.88 -12.06
C THR A 263 -14.79 16.23 -12.70
N THR A 264 -13.77 16.82 -13.29
CA THR A 264 -13.95 18.00 -14.14
C THR A 264 -14.66 17.52 -15.40
N PRO A 265 -15.85 18.05 -15.74
CA PRO A 265 -16.44 17.78 -17.02
C PRO A 265 -15.49 18.30 -18.09
N SER A 266 -15.12 17.44 -19.02
CA SER A 266 -14.31 17.80 -20.18
C SER A 266 -15.07 18.79 -21.06
N THR A 267 -14.70 20.06 -20.93
CA THR A 267 -15.06 21.09 -21.95
C THR A 267 -14.15 20.84 -23.15
N PRO A 268 -14.67 20.76 -24.37
CA PRO A 268 -13.85 20.62 -25.56
C PRO A 268 -13.07 21.89 -25.79
N SER A 269 -11.75 21.86 -25.65
CA SER A 269 -10.86 22.99 -25.99
C SER A 269 -10.56 23.01 -27.47
N THR A 270 -10.92 24.12 -28.09
CA THR A 270 -10.50 24.55 -29.41
C THR A 270 -8.99 24.85 -29.44
N PRO A 271 -8.23 24.43 -30.46
CA PRO A 271 -6.80 24.67 -30.51
C PRO A 271 -6.48 26.09 -30.97
N THR A 272 -5.80 26.87 -30.16
CA THR A 272 -5.08 28.07 -30.59
C THR A 272 -3.59 27.84 -30.27
N GLY A 273 -2.78 27.87 -31.35
CA GLY A 273 -1.34 27.76 -31.27
C GLY A 273 -0.70 29.06 -30.78
N HIS A 274 0.44 28.92 -30.12
CA HIS A 274 1.60 29.78 -30.30
C HIS A 274 2.86 29.11 -29.69
N ALA A 275 3.92 29.14 -30.50
CA ALA A 275 5.25 28.69 -30.15
C ALA A 275 6.01 29.74 -29.36
N SER A 276 6.84 29.36 -28.41
CA SER A 276 8.07 30.05 -28.07
C SER A 276 9.10 29.14 -27.41
N SER A 277 10.32 29.29 -27.88
CA SER A 277 11.59 28.65 -27.54
C SER A 277 12.14 29.07 -26.18
N GLY A 278 12.88 28.17 -25.50
CA GLY A 278 13.66 28.52 -24.30
C GLY A 278 14.51 27.38 -23.76
N VAL A 279 15.77 27.39 -24.16
CA VAL A 279 17.05 27.04 -23.50
C VAL A 279 17.10 25.93 -22.43
N ALA A 280 17.97 24.94 -22.73
CA ALA A 280 18.41 23.84 -21.85
C ALA A 280 19.44 24.33 -20.82
N THR A 281 19.38 23.76 -19.61
CA THR A 281 20.51 23.72 -18.67
C THR A 281 20.75 22.28 -18.22
N ASP A 282 22.04 21.88 -18.31
CA ASP A 282 22.62 20.60 -17.94
C ASP A 282 22.38 20.26 -16.45
N GLY A 283 21.93 19.03 -16.17
CA GLY A 283 21.88 18.44 -14.85
C GLY A 283 22.17 16.95 -14.93
N ALA A 284 23.01 16.46 -14.03
CA ALA A 284 23.59 15.12 -13.94
C ALA A 284 22.61 13.94 -14.17
N PRO A 285 23.12 12.77 -14.67
CA PRO A 285 22.25 11.68 -15.11
C PRO A 285 21.56 10.97 -13.92
N PRO A 286 20.27 10.64 -14.06
CA PRO A 286 19.54 9.85 -13.07
C PRO A 286 19.91 8.36 -13.15
N ALA A 287 19.80 7.68 -12.02
CA ALA A 287 20.01 6.24 -11.86
C ALA A 287 19.27 5.43 -12.94
N ARG A 288 19.94 4.43 -13.50
CA ARG A 288 19.41 3.58 -14.57
C ARG A 288 18.24 2.74 -14.06
N ILE A 289 17.06 2.99 -14.61
CA ILE A 289 15.85 2.19 -14.40
C ILE A 289 15.82 1.10 -15.49
N ALA A 290 15.94 -0.17 -15.10
CA ALA A 290 15.69 -1.28 -16.02
C ALA A 290 14.17 -1.59 -16.00
N LEU A 291 13.46 -1.08 -16.99
CA LEU A 291 12.04 -1.39 -17.22
C LEU A 291 11.96 -2.57 -18.20
N VAL A 292 11.48 -3.72 -17.73
CA VAL A 292 11.14 -4.86 -18.60
C VAL A 292 9.64 -4.91 -18.78
N ASP A 293 9.15 -4.33 -19.88
CA ASP A 293 7.77 -4.50 -20.33
C ASP A 293 7.63 -5.87 -21.00
N ARG A 294 6.92 -6.79 -20.38
CA ARG A 294 6.42 -7.99 -21.05
C ARG A 294 4.92 -7.84 -21.28
N ALA A 295 4.57 -7.43 -22.50
CA ALA A 295 3.25 -7.68 -23.04
C ALA A 295 3.14 -9.20 -23.25
N THR A 296 2.27 -9.87 -22.50
CA THR A 296 1.89 -11.26 -22.77
C THR A 296 0.78 -11.23 -23.82
N GLY A 297 1.14 -11.48 -25.06
CA GLY A 297 0.21 -11.98 -26.08
C GLY A 297 0.09 -13.50 -25.95
N PRO A 298 -0.77 -14.11 -26.84
CA PRO A 298 -2.11 -14.63 -26.57
C PRO A 298 -2.12 -15.88 -25.72
#